data_f20efba301060ed043576422fb146511
#
_entry.id   f20efba301060ed043576422fb146511
#
_cell.length_a   1.000
_cell.length_b   1.000
_cell.length_c   1.000
_cell.angle_alpha   90.00
_cell.angle_beta   90.00
_cell.angle_gamma   90.00
#
_symmetry.space_group_name_H-M   'P 1'
#
loop_
_entity.id
_entity.type
_entity.pdbx_description
1 polymer ?
#
loop_
_entity_poly.entity_id
_entity_poly.type
_entity_poly.pdbx_seq_one_letter_code
_entity_poly.pdbx_strand_id
1 'polypeptide(L)'
;MLNLCCVSDHKFLCRGLTLYESLSKLDENFNIHYLCIDSDSYKKLNTINDPRIIAYDINVFLETDEALQKLRDSDYRYFCWSLASYFTNFLVNELQEDVTYI
;
A
#
# COMPACT_ATOMS: atom_id res chain seq x y z
N MET A 1 -17.16 -2.56 -6.76
CA MET A 1 -16.01 -3.15 -6.04
C MET A 1 -15.39 -2.11 -5.11
N LEU A 2 -15.06 -2.51 -3.91
CA LEU A 2 -14.41 -1.65 -2.92
C LEU A 2 -12.90 -1.71 -3.10
N ASN A 3 -12.27 -0.57 -3.41
CA ASN A 3 -10.82 -0.45 -3.54
C ASN A 3 -10.24 0.25 -2.32
N LEU A 4 -9.48 -0.49 -1.53
CA LEU A 4 -8.82 0.01 -0.33
C LEU A 4 -7.32 0.10 -0.56
N CYS A 5 -6.65 1.02 0.11
CA CYS A 5 -5.20 1.10 0.07
C CYS A 5 -4.62 1.49 1.42
N CYS A 6 -3.40 1.08 1.66
CA CYS A 6 -2.65 1.50 2.84
C CYS A 6 -1.16 1.43 2.57
N VAL A 7 -0.41 2.17 3.38
CA VAL A 7 1.05 2.11 3.40
C VAL A 7 1.44 1.24 4.60
N SER A 8 2.35 0.29 4.38
CA SER A 8 2.66 -0.70 5.40
C SER A 8 4.17 -0.96 5.47
N ASP A 9 4.67 -1.07 6.70
CA ASP A 9 5.98 -1.66 6.97
C ASP A 9 5.78 -2.94 7.78
N HIS A 10 6.90 -3.63 8.10
CA HIS A 10 6.81 -4.89 8.84
C HIS A 10 6.19 -4.74 10.24
N LYS A 11 6.25 -3.55 10.83
CA LYS A 11 5.68 -3.28 12.16
C LYS A 11 4.16 -3.15 12.13
N PHE A 12 3.62 -2.58 11.05
CA PHE A 12 2.19 -2.30 10.92
C PHE A 12 1.45 -3.30 10.04
N LEU A 13 2.16 -4.28 9.50
CA LEU A 13 1.56 -5.25 8.59
C LEU A 13 0.43 -6.04 9.23
N CYS A 14 0.53 -6.36 10.52
CA CYS A 14 -0.50 -7.11 11.23
C CYS A 14 -1.85 -6.39 11.23
N ARG A 15 -1.86 -5.05 11.26
CA ARG A 15 -3.11 -4.28 11.20
C ARG A 15 -3.79 -4.41 9.84
N GLY A 16 -2.99 -4.35 8.78
CA GLY A 16 -3.50 -4.54 7.42
C GLY A 16 -4.05 -5.93 7.21
N LEU A 17 -3.39 -6.95 7.74
CA LEU A 17 -3.84 -8.33 7.64
C LEU A 17 -5.10 -8.59 8.47
N THR A 18 -5.22 -7.95 9.64
CA THR A 18 -6.44 -8.04 10.46
C THR A 18 -7.64 -7.47 9.71
N LEU A 19 -7.47 -6.35 9.04
CA LEU A 19 -8.51 -5.77 8.20
C LEU A 19 -8.89 -6.71 7.07
N TYR A 20 -7.92 -7.30 6.39
CA TYR A 20 -8.16 -8.27 5.33
C TYR A 20 -8.99 -9.45 5.84
N GLU A 21 -8.64 -10.02 6.99
CA GLU A 21 -9.38 -11.12 7.58
C GLU A 21 -10.82 -10.73 7.89
N SER A 22 -11.03 -9.53 8.45
CA SER A 22 -12.37 -9.04 8.77
C SER A 22 -13.24 -8.89 7.52
N LEU A 23 -12.67 -8.32 6.45
CA LEU A 23 -13.40 -8.15 5.19
C LEU A 23 -13.70 -9.49 4.51
N SER A 24 -12.78 -10.44 4.61
CA SER A 24 -12.98 -11.77 4.04
C SER A 24 -14.14 -12.51 4.69
N LYS A 25 -14.34 -12.31 6.00
CA LYS A 25 -15.46 -12.90 6.73
C LYS A 25 -16.80 -12.30 6.35
N LEU A 26 -16.81 -11.05 5.90
CA LEU A 26 -18.03 -10.36 5.49
C LEU A 26 -18.43 -10.68 4.05
N ASP A 27 -17.64 -11.44 3.33
CA ASP A 27 -17.86 -11.82 1.93
C ASP A 27 -18.04 -10.60 1.02
N GLU A 28 -17.35 -9.51 1.34
CA GLU A 28 -17.38 -8.28 0.54
C GLU A 28 -16.50 -8.43 -0.70
N ASN A 29 -16.94 -7.80 -1.79
CA ASN A 29 -16.15 -7.72 -3.02
C ASN A 29 -15.18 -6.55 -2.93
N PHE A 30 -13.89 -6.84 -2.69
CA PHE A 30 -12.88 -5.83 -2.43
C PHE A 30 -11.52 -6.20 -3.00
N ASN A 31 -10.68 -5.17 -3.17
CA ASN A 31 -9.23 -5.31 -3.35
C ASN A 31 -8.54 -4.44 -2.31
N ILE A 32 -7.43 -4.92 -1.75
CA ILE A 32 -6.59 -4.11 -0.87
C ILE A 32 -5.22 -3.97 -1.53
N HIS A 33 -4.83 -2.72 -1.76
CA HIS A 33 -3.54 -2.35 -2.34
C HIS A 33 -2.61 -1.91 -1.22
N TYR A 34 -1.50 -2.61 -1.05
CA TYR A 34 -0.51 -2.32 -0.01
C TYR A 34 0.74 -1.74 -0.63
N LEU A 35 1.10 -0.52 -0.24
CA LEU A 35 2.42 0.03 -0.56
C LEU A 35 3.38 -0.40 0.54
N CYS A 36 4.31 -1.27 0.19
CA CYS A 36 5.26 -1.83 1.15
C CYS A 36 6.53 -1.00 1.15
N ILE A 37 6.86 -0.40 2.30
CA ILE A 37 8.03 0.48 2.42
C ILE A 37 9.29 -0.28 2.87
N ASP A 38 9.18 -1.59 3.11
CA ASP A 38 10.33 -2.46 3.35
C ASP A 38 10.16 -3.79 2.63
N SER A 39 11.28 -4.51 2.47
CA SER A 39 11.26 -5.78 1.75
C SER A 39 10.55 -6.90 2.51
N ASP A 40 10.53 -6.83 3.83
CA ASP A 40 9.91 -7.86 4.66
C ASP A 40 8.39 -7.88 4.50
N SER A 41 7.75 -6.72 4.52
CA SER A 41 6.30 -6.64 4.30
C SER A 41 5.92 -7.06 2.88
N TYR A 42 6.72 -6.66 1.89
CA TYR A 42 6.48 -7.04 0.50
C TYR A 42 6.55 -8.55 0.31
N LYS A 43 7.58 -9.20 0.85
CA LYS A 43 7.74 -10.66 0.78
C LYS A 43 6.61 -11.37 1.50
N LYS A 44 6.22 -10.88 2.67
CA LYS A 44 5.15 -11.49 3.47
C LYS A 44 3.82 -11.46 2.73
N LEU A 45 3.45 -10.33 2.17
CA LEU A 45 2.20 -10.19 1.43
C LEU A 45 2.17 -11.07 0.18
N ASN A 46 3.31 -11.23 -0.49
CA ASN A 46 3.39 -12.08 -1.68
C ASN A 46 3.28 -13.57 -1.37
N THR A 47 3.39 -13.98 -0.10
CA THR A 47 3.14 -15.38 0.29
C THR A 47 1.66 -15.69 0.46
N ILE A 48 0.81 -14.66 0.52
CA ILE A 48 -0.63 -14.85 0.68
C ILE A 48 -1.24 -15.09 -0.69
N ASN A 49 -1.86 -16.24 -0.86
CA ASN A 49 -2.43 -16.65 -2.14
C ASN A 49 -3.88 -16.19 -2.26
N ASP A 50 -4.07 -14.88 -2.37
CA ASP A 50 -5.39 -14.27 -2.55
C ASP A 50 -5.28 -13.12 -3.55
N PRO A 51 -5.97 -13.19 -4.70
CA PRO A 51 -5.87 -12.16 -5.73
C PRO A 51 -6.43 -10.79 -5.30
N ARG A 52 -7.15 -10.72 -4.17
CA ARG A 52 -7.66 -9.46 -3.63
C ARG A 52 -6.59 -8.65 -2.90
N ILE A 53 -5.45 -9.27 -2.58
CA ILE A 53 -4.30 -8.60 -1.98
C ILE A 53 -3.31 -8.27 -3.09
N ILE A 54 -2.99 -6.98 -3.24
CA ILE A 54 -2.05 -6.50 -4.25
C ILE A 54 -0.95 -5.73 -3.54
N ALA A 55 0.27 -6.24 -3.61
CA ALA A 55 1.43 -5.63 -2.97
C ALA A 55 2.25 -4.81 -3.97
N TYR A 56 2.69 -3.63 -3.55
CA TYR A 56 3.53 -2.74 -4.33
C TYR A 56 4.82 -2.48 -3.57
N ASP A 57 5.94 -2.57 -4.27
CA ASP A 57 7.27 -2.27 -3.71
C ASP A 57 7.56 -0.78 -3.89
N ILE A 58 7.85 -0.07 -2.80
CA ILE A 58 8.18 1.36 -2.83
C ILE A 58 9.34 1.67 -3.78
N ASN A 59 10.27 0.73 -3.96
CA ASN A 59 11.43 0.94 -4.82
C ASN A 59 11.05 1.18 -6.28
N VAL A 60 9.95 0.62 -6.74
CA VAL A 60 9.44 0.86 -8.11
C VAL A 60 9.13 2.35 -8.31
N PHE A 61 8.54 2.99 -7.31
CA PHE A 61 8.23 4.42 -7.36
C PHE A 61 9.47 5.28 -7.18
N LEU A 62 10.38 4.87 -6.29
CA LEU A 62 11.61 5.61 -6.03
C LEU A 62 12.54 5.65 -7.23
N GLU A 63 12.56 4.61 -8.04
CA GLU A 63 13.41 4.54 -9.23
C GLU A 63 13.09 5.62 -10.26
N THR A 64 11.84 6.07 -10.32
CA THR A 64 11.35 6.98 -11.35
C THR A 64 11.00 8.36 -10.82
N ASP A 65 11.00 8.59 -9.51
CA ASP A 65 10.58 9.86 -8.92
C ASP A 65 11.70 10.45 -8.06
N GLU A 66 12.43 11.41 -8.65
CA GLU A 66 13.55 12.08 -7.97
C GLU A 66 13.08 12.92 -6.78
N ALA A 67 11.91 13.55 -6.87
CA ALA A 67 11.40 14.35 -5.77
C ALA A 67 11.11 13.46 -4.55
N LEU A 68 10.58 12.27 -4.79
CA LEU A 68 10.31 11.30 -3.74
C LEU A 68 11.62 10.82 -3.10
N GLN A 69 12.65 10.55 -3.92
CA GLN A 69 13.98 10.17 -3.42
C GLN A 69 14.58 11.26 -2.53
N LYS A 70 14.51 12.51 -2.97
CA LYS A 70 15.02 13.65 -2.19
C LYS A 70 14.30 13.80 -0.86
N LEU A 71 13.00 13.63 -0.86
CA LEU A 71 12.20 13.71 0.36
C LEU A 71 12.60 12.60 1.35
N ARG A 72 12.76 11.37 0.86
CA ARG A 72 13.22 10.25 1.69
C ARG A 72 14.57 10.55 2.35
N ASP A 73 15.51 11.09 1.58
CA ASP A 73 16.87 11.33 2.04
C ASP A 73 16.97 12.54 2.98
N SER A 74 16.06 13.51 2.86
CA SER A 74 16.10 14.73 3.68
C SER A 74 15.25 14.64 4.94
N ASP A 75 14.08 13.99 4.90
CA ASP A 75 13.18 13.86 6.04
C ASP A 75 12.33 12.59 5.88
N TYR A 76 12.83 11.50 6.46
CA TYR A 76 12.20 10.19 6.35
C TYR A 76 10.80 10.15 6.96
N ARG A 77 10.57 10.87 8.06
CA ARG A 77 9.24 10.92 8.70
C ARG A 77 8.23 11.59 7.80
N TYR A 78 8.60 12.72 7.23
CA TYR A 78 7.72 13.44 6.31
C TYR A 78 7.49 12.62 5.03
N PHE A 79 8.51 11.92 4.56
CA PHE A 79 8.41 10.99 3.44
C PHE A 79 7.32 9.94 3.72
N CYS A 80 7.36 9.27 4.86
CA CYS A 80 6.37 8.26 5.22
C CYS A 80 4.95 8.84 5.29
N TRP A 81 4.80 10.06 5.86
CA TRP A 81 3.50 10.70 5.94
C TRP A 81 2.93 11.07 4.57
N SER A 82 3.78 11.49 3.65
CA SER A 82 3.33 11.90 2.31
C SER A 82 2.97 10.71 1.43
N LEU A 83 3.43 9.51 1.75
CA LEU A 83 3.15 8.32 0.94
C LEU A 83 1.67 7.97 0.89
N ALA A 84 0.90 8.28 1.92
CA ALA A 84 -0.54 8.02 1.93
C ALA A 84 -1.23 8.74 0.77
N SER A 85 -0.99 10.04 0.64
CA SER A 85 -1.54 10.85 -0.45
C SER A 85 -0.95 10.45 -1.80
N TYR A 86 0.34 10.19 -1.85
CA TYR A 86 1.04 9.81 -3.07
C TYR A 86 0.46 8.52 -3.65
N PHE A 87 0.34 7.50 -2.82
CA PHE A 87 -0.14 6.18 -3.26
C PHE A 87 -1.62 6.21 -3.62
N THR A 88 -2.44 6.91 -2.84
CA THR A 88 -3.86 7.06 -3.13
C THR A 88 -4.07 7.72 -4.48
N ASN A 89 -3.34 8.81 -4.74
CA ASN A 89 -3.41 9.53 -6.02
C ASN A 89 -2.96 8.65 -7.19
N PHE A 90 -1.89 7.87 -7.00
CA PHE A 90 -1.42 6.93 -8.00
C PHE A 90 -2.51 5.92 -8.36
N LEU A 91 -3.16 5.33 -7.35
CA LEU A 91 -4.18 4.31 -7.58
C LEU A 91 -5.44 4.87 -8.24
N VAL A 92 -5.89 6.06 -7.84
CA VAL A 92 -7.03 6.70 -8.47
C VAL A 92 -6.79 6.89 -9.96
N ASN A 93 -5.58 7.34 -10.32
CA ASN A 93 -5.21 7.56 -11.73
C ASN A 93 -5.07 6.24 -12.50
N GLU A 94 -4.49 5.22 -11.87
CA GLU A 94 -4.28 3.91 -12.51
C GLU A 94 -5.58 3.14 -12.69
N LEU A 95 -6.41 3.09 -11.68
CA LEU A 95 -7.63 2.29 -11.68
C LEU A 95 -8.81 3.00 -12.32
N GLN A 96 -8.77 4.33 -12.38
CA GLN A 96 -9.89 5.16 -12.84
C GLN A 96 -11.17 4.89 -12.02
N GLU A 97 -11.00 4.61 -10.73
CA GLU A 97 -12.07 4.30 -9.79
C GLU A 97 -11.80 4.97 -8.46
N ASP A 98 -12.81 5.03 -7.60
CA ASP A 98 -12.68 5.54 -6.25
C ASP A 98 -11.80 4.61 -5.40
N VAL A 99 -10.94 5.20 -4.58
CA VAL A 99 -10.02 4.48 -3.69
C VAL A 99 -10.15 5.06 -2.29
N THR A 100 -10.26 4.20 -1.28
CA THR A 100 -10.35 4.61 0.11
C THR A 100 -9.05 4.25 0.83
N TYR A 101 -8.41 5.25 1.44
CA TYR A 101 -7.23 5.04 2.27
C TYR A 101 -7.64 4.63 3.68
N ILE A 102 -6.94 3.64 4.22
CA ILE A 102 -7.24 3.07 5.54
C ILE A 102 -6.03 3.07 6.46
#